data_f735e5619687f226a2df4e2b26b93b24
#
_entry.id   f735e5619687f226a2df4e2b26b93b24
#
_cell.length_a   1.000
_cell.length_b   1.000
_cell.length_c   1.000
_cell.angle_alpha   90.00
_cell.angle_beta   90.00
_cell.angle_gamma   90.00
#
_symmetry.space_group_name_H-M   'P 1'
#
loop_
_entity.id
_entity.type
_entity.pdbx_description
1 polymer ?
#
loop_
_entity_poly.entity_id
_entity_poly.type
_entity_poly.pdbx_seq_one_letter_code
_entity_poly.pdbx_strand_id
1 'polypeptide(L)'
;RGVSEVIVESELEKLLSTNTNLRLKMGFDPSAPDIHLGHVVGLRKLRQFQQLGHTVVLIVGDWTAQIGDPSGRSSVRKMLSADEVQQNAATYMKQFFKIVDKDKTEVRWQSEWFGDFDLANVIELTSMFTVAQFLARDDFSKRFKEQKPIAITEFLYPLLQAYDSVAINSDVEFGGTDQKFNLLVGRDMQEMMGQKPQHCLLVPILVGTDGVSKMSKSLNNSIDVSESANNMFGKLMSINDDLIHPYFELLTDISDAALAETKAAIQDNSVNPMELKKNLATTIVGDMHNQLDADSAAMHFKNTVQSKQVPTDIPEFVLSDHKNIKGQRLSSLMVESGLSKSVGEAKRLIT
;
A
#
# COMPACT_ATOMS: atom_id res chain seq x y z
N ARG A 1 -12.99 4.27 13.54
CA ARG A 1 -13.00 3.14 12.65
C ARG A 1 -11.73 3.11 11.80
N GLY A 2 -11.13 1.92 11.60
CA GLY A 2 -9.92 1.74 10.79
C GLY A 2 -8.69 2.46 11.32
N VAL A 3 -8.59 2.66 12.63
CA VAL A 3 -7.42 3.19 13.35
C VAL A 3 -7.02 2.18 14.41
N SER A 4 -5.74 1.85 14.47
CA SER A 4 -5.21 0.93 15.49
C SER A 4 -4.78 1.65 16.76
N GLU A 5 -4.16 2.83 16.61
CA GLU A 5 -3.61 3.57 17.75
C GLU A 5 -3.45 5.05 17.37
N VAL A 6 -3.65 5.94 18.35
CA VAL A 6 -3.38 7.37 18.24
C VAL A 6 -2.45 7.80 19.38
N ILE A 7 -1.38 8.50 19.07
CA ILE A 7 -0.41 9.02 20.04
C ILE A 7 -0.37 10.54 19.89
N VAL A 8 -0.84 11.37 20.81
CA VAL A 8 -1.59 11.17 22.04
C VAL A 8 -3.06 11.50 21.74
N GLU A 9 -3.99 10.56 21.93
CA GLU A 9 -5.39 10.69 21.47
C GLU A 9 -6.10 11.92 22.05
N SER A 10 -6.04 12.10 23.37
CA SER A 10 -6.74 13.22 24.04
C SER A 10 -6.21 14.62 23.62
N GLU A 11 -4.96 14.71 23.18
CA GLU A 11 -4.38 15.96 22.66
C GLU A 11 -4.79 16.18 21.21
N LEU A 12 -4.84 15.13 20.40
CA LEU A 12 -5.34 15.21 19.02
C LEU A 12 -6.81 15.61 18.99
N GLU A 13 -7.66 15.05 19.86
CA GLU A 13 -9.06 15.44 19.98
C GLU A 13 -9.22 16.95 20.30
N LYS A 14 -8.43 17.44 21.24
CA LYS A 14 -8.41 18.89 21.54
C LYS A 14 -7.97 19.71 20.33
N LEU A 15 -6.93 19.26 19.63
CA LEU A 15 -6.41 19.95 18.45
C LEU A 15 -7.45 20.00 17.32
N LEU A 16 -8.14 18.91 17.06
CA LEU A 16 -9.21 18.82 16.07
C LEU A 16 -10.40 19.71 16.39
N SER A 17 -10.67 19.97 17.69
CA SER A 17 -11.76 20.83 18.12
C SER A 17 -11.47 22.34 17.91
N THR A 18 -10.25 22.73 17.55
CA THR A 18 -9.85 24.14 17.42
C THR A 18 -10.14 24.77 16.06
N ASN A 19 -10.74 24.06 15.11
CA ASN A 19 -10.93 24.47 13.71
C ASN A 19 -9.63 24.93 13.00
N THR A 20 -8.47 24.47 13.49
CA THR A 20 -7.19 24.76 12.87
C THR A 20 -6.99 23.81 11.68
N ASN A 21 -6.55 24.33 10.55
CA ASN A 21 -6.14 23.50 9.42
C ASN A 21 -4.82 22.80 9.77
N LEU A 22 -4.87 21.50 9.94
CA LEU A 22 -3.71 20.67 10.30
C LEU A 22 -2.97 20.17 9.06
N ARG A 23 -1.65 20.06 9.16
CA ARG A 23 -0.77 19.45 8.16
C ARG A 23 -0.60 17.97 8.47
N LEU A 24 -1.16 17.14 7.61
CA LEU A 24 -1.25 15.68 7.77
C LEU A 24 -0.21 15.01 6.88
N LYS A 25 0.84 14.50 7.46
CA LYS A 25 1.96 13.87 6.76
C LYS A 25 1.72 12.38 6.53
N MET A 26 2.07 11.90 5.35
CA MET A 26 2.32 10.48 5.09
C MET A 26 3.41 10.33 4.04
N GLY A 27 4.44 9.52 4.34
CA GLY A 27 5.55 9.25 3.46
C GLY A 27 5.34 7.97 2.63
N PHE A 28 5.87 7.99 1.41
CA PHE A 28 5.83 6.86 0.50
C PHE A 28 7.18 6.71 -0.22
N ASP A 29 7.77 5.53 -0.11
CA ASP A 29 8.98 5.18 -0.83
C ASP A 29 8.61 4.64 -2.21
N PRO A 30 9.02 5.26 -3.32
CA PRO A 30 8.75 4.75 -4.66
C PRO A 30 9.67 3.55 -4.98
N SER A 31 9.49 2.48 -4.24
CA SER A 31 10.27 1.24 -4.38
C SER A 31 9.77 0.31 -5.49
N ALA A 32 8.62 0.61 -6.08
CA ALA A 32 7.98 -0.06 -7.22
C ALA A 32 7.04 0.93 -7.93
N PRO A 33 6.71 0.73 -9.21
CA PRO A 33 5.93 1.73 -9.99
C PRO A 33 4.47 1.89 -9.56
N ASP A 34 3.91 0.98 -8.77
CA ASP A 34 2.49 1.01 -8.39
C ASP A 34 2.30 0.87 -6.88
N ILE A 35 1.22 1.47 -6.39
CA ILE A 35 0.69 1.24 -5.04
C ILE A 35 -0.37 0.13 -5.05
N HIS A 36 -0.56 -0.52 -3.91
CA HIS A 36 -1.56 -1.56 -3.71
C HIS A 36 -2.58 -1.17 -2.63
N LEU A 37 -3.67 -1.93 -2.48
CA LEU A 37 -4.75 -1.62 -1.54
C LEU A 37 -4.29 -1.46 -0.08
N GLY A 38 -3.15 -2.04 0.31
CA GLY A 38 -2.55 -1.79 1.63
C GLY A 38 -2.18 -0.32 1.85
N HIS A 39 -1.70 0.40 0.82
CA HIS A 39 -1.44 1.85 0.90
C HIS A 39 -2.75 2.67 0.92
N VAL A 40 -3.79 2.14 0.27
CA VAL A 40 -5.10 2.79 0.20
C VAL A 40 -5.72 2.96 1.58
N VAL A 41 -5.44 2.05 2.54
CA VAL A 41 -5.93 2.16 3.93
C VAL A 41 -5.56 3.51 4.55
N GLY A 42 -4.28 3.89 4.49
CA GLY A 42 -3.81 5.17 5.02
C GLY A 42 -4.31 6.37 4.20
N LEU A 43 -4.29 6.27 2.86
CA LEU A 43 -4.77 7.33 1.97
C LEU A 43 -6.26 7.62 2.17
N ARG A 44 -7.09 6.60 2.39
CA ARG A 44 -8.52 6.79 2.72
C ARG A 44 -8.69 7.54 4.05
N LYS A 45 -7.86 7.22 5.04
CA LYS A 45 -7.89 7.94 6.31
C LYS A 45 -7.51 9.40 6.11
N LEU A 46 -6.46 9.70 5.35
CA LEU A 46 -6.11 11.07 4.98
C LEU A 46 -7.26 11.79 4.26
N ARG A 47 -7.95 11.14 3.31
CA ARG A 47 -9.12 11.68 2.61
C ARG A 47 -10.23 12.09 3.60
N GLN A 48 -10.51 11.28 4.62
CA GLN A 48 -11.50 11.61 5.65
C GLN A 48 -11.14 12.90 6.40
N PHE A 49 -9.87 13.09 6.72
CA PHE A 49 -9.41 14.35 7.34
C PHE A 49 -9.42 15.54 6.35
N GLN A 50 -9.14 15.31 5.06
CA GLN A 50 -9.31 16.36 4.03
C GLN A 50 -10.76 16.84 3.94
N GLN A 51 -11.73 15.94 4.07
CA GLN A 51 -13.16 16.28 4.09
C GLN A 51 -13.53 17.15 5.30
N LEU A 52 -12.77 17.06 6.40
CA LEU A 52 -12.89 17.90 7.58
C LEU A 52 -12.14 19.23 7.46
N GLY A 53 -11.48 19.50 6.32
CA GLY A 53 -10.82 20.79 6.05
C GLY A 53 -9.32 20.83 6.33
N HIS A 54 -8.66 19.66 6.54
CA HIS A 54 -7.22 19.59 6.78
C HIS A 54 -6.42 19.40 5.49
N THR A 55 -5.15 19.81 5.51
CA THR A 55 -4.22 19.71 4.38
C THR A 55 -3.39 18.41 4.45
N VAL A 56 -3.48 17.59 3.42
CA VAL A 56 -2.62 16.41 3.29
C VAL A 56 -1.28 16.81 2.69
N VAL A 57 -0.19 16.29 3.27
CA VAL A 57 1.18 16.44 2.78
C VAL A 57 1.74 15.05 2.50
N LEU A 58 1.83 14.69 1.22
CA LEU A 58 2.42 13.45 0.78
C LEU A 58 3.92 13.65 0.54
N ILE A 59 4.74 12.89 1.25
CA ILE A 59 6.20 12.91 1.07
C ILE A 59 6.58 11.80 0.10
N VAL A 60 7.24 12.17 -0.99
CA VAL A 60 7.93 11.24 -1.88
C VAL A 60 9.32 11.00 -1.33
N GLY A 61 9.54 9.82 -0.78
CA GLY A 61 10.79 9.40 -0.15
C GLY A 61 11.85 9.02 -1.18
N ASP A 62 12.33 9.98 -1.97
CA ASP A 62 13.33 9.72 -3.01
C ASP A 62 14.74 9.45 -2.44
N TRP A 63 14.99 9.84 -1.19
CA TRP A 63 16.19 9.47 -0.45
C TRP A 63 15.99 8.18 0.36
N THR A 64 14.92 8.07 1.10
CA THR A 64 14.62 6.88 1.89
C THR A 64 14.39 5.63 1.02
N ALA A 65 13.81 5.77 -0.16
CA ALA A 65 13.63 4.67 -1.12
C ALA A 65 14.97 4.06 -1.58
N GLN A 66 16.05 4.84 -1.65
CA GLN A 66 17.37 4.33 -2.00
C GLN A 66 17.89 3.37 -0.92
N ILE A 67 17.67 3.68 0.35
CA ILE A 67 18.03 2.82 1.49
C ILE A 67 17.03 1.65 1.59
N GLY A 68 15.75 1.95 1.52
CA GLY A 68 14.63 1.04 1.72
C GLY A 68 14.31 0.81 3.18
N ASP A 69 13.02 0.86 3.50
CA ASP A 69 12.48 0.71 4.86
C ASP A 69 12.94 -0.61 5.50
N PRO A 70 13.64 -0.56 6.65
CA PRO A 70 14.05 -1.74 7.40
C PRO A 70 12.89 -2.37 8.20
N SER A 71 11.73 -1.72 8.35
CA SER A 71 10.61 -2.17 9.19
C SER A 71 10.14 -3.57 8.84
N GLY A 72 10.14 -4.46 9.86
CA GLY A 72 9.66 -5.84 9.74
C GLY A 72 10.49 -6.75 8.83
N ARG A 73 11.74 -6.39 8.51
CA ARG A 73 12.62 -7.18 7.65
C ARG A 73 13.64 -8.00 8.42
N SER A 74 14.00 -9.12 7.83
CA SER A 74 15.01 -10.04 8.38
C SER A 74 16.39 -9.93 7.73
N SER A 75 16.56 -9.10 6.68
CA SER A 75 17.79 -8.95 5.91
C SER A 75 17.94 -7.55 5.31
N VAL A 76 19.18 -7.17 4.99
CA VAL A 76 19.51 -5.91 4.30
C VAL A 76 18.92 -5.92 2.88
N ARG A 77 18.38 -4.77 2.45
CA ARG A 77 17.85 -4.57 1.10
C ARG A 77 18.95 -4.12 0.14
N LYS A 78 18.83 -4.51 -1.14
CA LYS A 78 19.62 -3.90 -2.20
C LYS A 78 19.16 -2.43 -2.38
N MET A 79 20.09 -1.51 -2.38
CA MET A 79 19.81 -0.10 -2.63
C MET A 79 19.31 0.10 -4.07
N LEU A 80 18.34 1.01 -4.24
CA LEU A 80 17.90 1.48 -5.56
C LEU A 80 18.74 2.69 -5.98
N SER A 81 18.91 2.87 -7.30
CA SER A 81 19.48 4.10 -7.83
C SER A 81 18.45 5.25 -7.79
N ALA A 82 18.94 6.50 -7.78
CA ALA A 82 18.06 7.67 -7.82
C ALA A 82 17.17 7.68 -9.09
N ASP A 83 17.70 7.23 -10.23
CA ASP A 83 16.95 7.14 -11.49
C ASP A 83 15.79 6.14 -11.41
N GLU A 84 16.02 4.96 -10.82
CA GLU A 84 14.98 3.95 -10.59
C GLU A 84 13.87 4.50 -9.67
N VAL A 85 14.25 5.20 -8.60
CA VAL A 85 13.32 5.85 -7.67
C VAL A 85 12.47 6.90 -8.40
N GLN A 86 13.09 7.75 -9.21
CA GLN A 86 12.40 8.81 -9.94
C GLN A 86 11.41 8.24 -10.98
N GLN A 87 11.80 7.19 -11.70
CA GLN A 87 10.91 6.50 -12.64
C GLN A 87 9.70 5.88 -11.93
N ASN A 88 9.91 5.23 -10.81
CA ASN A 88 8.83 4.64 -10.01
C ASN A 88 7.89 5.73 -9.47
N ALA A 89 8.42 6.87 -8.99
CA ALA A 89 7.62 7.95 -8.44
C ALA A 89 6.69 8.61 -9.46
N ALA A 90 7.05 8.62 -10.74
CA ALA A 90 6.26 9.26 -11.79
C ALA A 90 4.82 8.71 -11.90
N THR A 91 4.60 7.44 -11.55
CA THR A 91 3.29 6.79 -11.58
C THR A 91 2.49 6.96 -10.30
N TYR A 92 3.16 7.21 -9.15
CA TYR A 92 2.53 7.30 -7.83
C TYR A 92 1.48 8.40 -7.74
N MET A 93 1.80 9.60 -8.25
CA MET A 93 0.90 10.75 -8.15
C MET A 93 -0.46 10.49 -8.80
N LYS A 94 -0.48 9.83 -9.95
CA LYS A 94 -1.74 9.48 -10.62
C LYS A 94 -2.59 8.52 -9.78
N GLN A 95 -1.94 7.62 -9.04
CA GLN A 95 -2.61 6.63 -8.22
C GLN A 95 -3.09 7.24 -6.89
N PHE A 96 -2.28 8.12 -6.26
CA PHE A 96 -2.69 8.83 -5.05
C PHE A 96 -3.93 9.69 -5.26
N PHE A 97 -3.96 10.44 -6.37
CA PHE A 97 -5.08 11.34 -6.70
C PHE A 97 -6.36 10.62 -7.18
N LYS A 98 -6.37 9.30 -7.24
CA LYS A 98 -7.61 8.52 -7.29
C LYS A 98 -8.31 8.47 -5.91
N ILE A 99 -7.56 8.71 -4.82
CA ILE A 99 -8.04 8.48 -3.46
C ILE A 99 -8.14 9.80 -2.68
N VAL A 100 -7.11 10.65 -2.74
CA VAL A 100 -7.07 11.95 -2.08
C VAL A 100 -7.34 13.09 -3.06
N ASP A 101 -7.93 14.17 -2.56
CA ASP A 101 -8.20 15.36 -3.33
C ASP A 101 -6.90 16.10 -3.66
N LYS A 102 -6.62 16.27 -4.95
CA LYS A 102 -5.40 16.91 -5.45
C LYS A 102 -5.28 18.36 -4.99
N ASP A 103 -6.38 19.12 -4.96
CA ASP A 103 -6.38 20.56 -4.65
C ASP A 103 -6.16 20.85 -3.16
N LYS A 104 -6.30 19.81 -2.32
CA LYS A 104 -6.06 19.84 -0.87
C LYS A 104 -4.84 19.02 -0.47
N THR A 105 -3.97 18.69 -1.41
CA THR A 105 -2.78 17.85 -1.20
C THR A 105 -1.54 18.58 -1.64
N GLU A 106 -0.58 18.75 -0.73
CA GLU A 106 0.77 19.14 -1.07
C GLU A 106 1.59 17.87 -1.35
N VAL A 107 2.38 17.87 -2.40
CA VAL A 107 3.36 16.82 -2.68
C VAL A 107 4.75 17.40 -2.47
N ARG A 108 5.52 16.81 -1.59
CA ARG A 108 6.86 17.26 -1.25
C ARG A 108 7.86 16.12 -1.46
N TRP A 109 9.03 16.46 -1.94
CA TRP A 109 10.11 15.52 -2.19
C TRP A 109 11.20 15.69 -1.16
N GLN A 110 11.77 14.60 -0.68
CA GLN A 110 12.87 14.66 0.28
C GLN A 110 14.09 15.38 -0.29
N SER A 111 14.31 15.33 -1.60
CA SER A 111 15.35 16.10 -2.29
C SER A 111 15.21 17.62 -2.10
N GLU A 112 14.03 18.15 -1.76
CA GLU A 112 13.83 19.58 -1.48
C GLU A 112 14.62 20.07 -0.27
N TRP A 113 14.89 19.21 0.70
CA TRP A 113 15.67 19.54 1.89
C TRP A 113 16.97 18.76 2.01
N PHE A 114 17.04 17.50 1.56
CA PHE A 114 18.27 16.71 1.61
C PHE A 114 19.21 16.99 0.44
N GLY A 115 18.75 17.64 -0.63
CA GLY A 115 19.59 18.00 -1.77
C GLY A 115 20.75 18.92 -1.39
N ASP A 116 20.56 19.77 -0.38
CA ASP A 116 21.55 20.71 0.12
C ASP A 116 22.29 20.22 1.39
N PHE A 117 22.00 19.01 1.89
CA PHE A 117 22.68 18.46 3.06
C PHE A 117 24.13 18.14 2.74
N ASP A 118 25.00 18.66 3.58
CA ASP A 118 26.42 18.28 3.60
C ASP A 118 26.71 17.29 4.77
N LEU A 119 27.98 16.91 4.91
CA LEU A 119 28.41 15.99 5.96
C LEU A 119 28.15 16.57 7.38
N ALA A 120 28.20 17.89 7.56
CA ALA A 120 27.92 18.49 8.85
C ALA A 120 26.45 18.31 9.26
N ASN A 121 25.52 18.47 8.33
CA ASN A 121 24.10 18.21 8.57
C ASN A 121 23.83 16.73 8.92
N VAL A 122 24.52 15.79 8.25
CA VAL A 122 24.39 14.36 8.58
C VAL A 122 24.93 14.05 9.96
N ILE A 123 26.08 14.67 10.35
CA ILE A 123 26.64 14.51 11.70
C ILE A 123 25.68 15.08 12.76
N GLU A 124 25.12 16.27 12.53
CA GLU A 124 24.14 16.88 13.43
C GLU A 124 22.91 15.96 13.59
N LEU A 125 22.31 15.52 12.48
CA LEU A 125 21.14 14.63 12.46
C LEU A 125 21.40 13.33 13.24
N THR A 126 22.55 12.70 13.00
CA THR A 126 22.90 11.42 13.66
C THR A 126 23.29 11.58 15.12
N SER A 127 23.72 12.78 15.56
CA SER A 127 24.08 13.06 16.96
C SER A 127 22.89 13.13 17.90
N MET A 128 21.67 13.32 17.38
CA MET A 128 20.45 13.45 18.16
C MET A 128 19.96 12.13 18.78
N PHE A 129 20.39 11.00 18.22
CA PHE A 129 19.95 9.68 18.65
C PHE A 129 21.11 8.74 18.93
N THR A 130 20.85 7.72 19.72
CA THR A 130 21.86 6.71 20.07
C THR A 130 21.57 5.37 19.40
N VAL A 131 22.61 4.58 19.14
CA VAL A 131 22.48 3.20 18.64
C VAL A 131 21.60 2.35 19.57
N ALA A 132 21.67 2.58 20.88
CA ALA A 132 20.85 1.84 21.85
C ALA A 132 19.35 2.08 21.65
N GLN A 133 18.93 3.31 21.32
CA GLN A 133 17.53 3.63 21.00
C GLN A 133 17.06 2.88 19.75
N PHE A 134 17.87 2.81 18.69
CA PHE A 134 17.53 2.06 17.49
C PHE A 134 17.50 0.55 17.73
N LEU A 135 18.42 0.00 18.51
CA LEU A 135 18.44 -1.42 18.86
C LEU A 135 17.28 -1.83 19.80
N ALA A 136 16.56 -0.88 20.40
CA ALA A 136 15.32 -1.15 21.12
C ALA A 136 14.15 -1.51 20.18
N ARG A 137 14.22 -1.22 18.90
CA ARG A 137 13.25 -1.60 17.89
C ARG A 137 13.31 -3.12 17.67
N ASP A 138 12.16 -3.80 17.67
CA ASP A 138 12.07 -5.27 17.70
C ASP A 138 12.83 -5.97 16.57
N ASP A 139 12.74 -5.46 15.34
CA ASP A 139 13.41 -6.05 14.18
C ASP A 139 14.95 -5.90 14.25
N PHE A 140 15.46 -4.73 14.64
CA PHE A 140 16.89 -4.54 14.88
C PHE A 140 17.37 -5.36 16.07
N SER A 141 16.63 -5.37 17.19
CA SER A 141 16.94 -6.18 18.38
C SER A 141 17.06 -7.66 18.02
N LYS A 142 16.09 -8.18 17.26
CA LYS A 142 16.09 -9.57 16.81
C LYS A 142 17.28 -9.89 15.92
N ARG A 143 17.53 -9.07 14.89
CA ARG A 143 18.68 -9.25 13.97
C ARG A 143 20.01 -9.16 14.70
N PHE A 144 20.16 -8.21 15.64
CA PHE A 144 21.35 -8.06 16.45
C PHE A 144 21.61 -9.30 17.33
N LYS A 145 20.59 -9.82 18.03
CA LYS A 145 20.69 -11.04 18.84
C LYS A 145 21.01 -12.28 17.98
N GLU A 146 20.46 -12.35 16.78
CA GLU A 146 20.70 -13.43 15.84
C GLU A 146 22.00 -13.27 15.04
N GLN A 147 22.81 -12.25 15.33
CA GLN A 147 24.05 -11.90 14.62
C GLN A 147 23.87 -11.73 13.11
N LYS A 148 22.67 -11.29 12.69
CA LYS A 148 22.37 -10.99 11.29
C LYS A 148 22.89 -9.58 10.95
N PRO A 149 23.34 -9.35 9.71
CA PRO A 149 23.86 -8.04 9.30
C PRO A 149 22.81 -6.93 9.46
N ILE A 150 23.25 -5.79 10.00
CA ILE A 150 22.50 -4.53 10.03
C ILE A 150 23.42 -3.49 9.37
N ALA A 151 22.99 -2.89 8.27
CA ALA A 151 23.78 -1.85 7.62
C ALA A 151 23.60 -0.52 8.40
N ILE A 152 24.68 0.27 8.48
CA ILE A 152 24.63 1.59 9.13
C ILE A 152 23.59 2.50 8.45
N THR A 153 23.40 2.37 7.13
CA THR A 153 22.39 3.12 6.37
C THR A 153 20.97 2.83 6.82
N GLU A 154 20.69 1.65 7.38
CA GLU A 154 19.36 1.31 7.91
C GLU A 154 19.01 2.15 9.15
N PHE A 155 20.00 2.63 9.92
CA PHE A 155 19.77 3.57 11.02
C PHE A 155 19.51 4.99 10.53
N LEU A 156 19.95 5.35 9.32
CA LEU A 156 19.62 6.66 8.73
C LEU A 156 18.15 6.73 8.29
N TYR A 157 17.55 5.61 7.88
CA TYR A 157 16.18 5.60 7.36
C TYR A 157 15.17 6.30 8.30
N PRO A 158 15.02 5.90 9.58
CA PRO A 158 14.07 6.56 10.48
C PRO A 158 14.46 8.02 10.79
N LEU A 159 15.74 8.40 10.71
CA LEU A 159 16.17 9.79 10.88
C LEU A 159 15.77 10.68 9.70
N LEU A 160 15.90 10.18 8.47
CA LEU A 160 15.46 10.90 7.28
C LEU A 160 13.93 11.06 7.28
N GLN A 161 13.17 10.02 7.59
CA GLN A 161 11.73 10.10 7.73
C GLN A 161 11.31 11.08 8.84
N ALA A 162 12.04 11.11 9.95
CA ALA A 162 11.81 12.02 11.07
C ALA A 162 12.04 13.49 10.66
N TYR A 163 13.10 13.75 9.92
CA TYR A 163 13.41 15.10 9.45
C TYR A 163 12.36 15.64 8.46
N ASP A 164 11.69 14.78 7.71
CA ASP A 164 10.53 15.18 6.87
C ASP A 164 9.48 15.92 7.71
N SER A 165 9.19 15.42 8.93
CA SER A 165 8.23 16.03 9.84
C SER A 165 8.66 17.41 10.30
N VAL A 166 9.96 17.59 10.52
CA VAL A 166 10.58 18.89 10.85
C VAL A 166 10.50 19.84 9.66
N ALA A 167 10.91 19.38 8.47
CA ALA A 167 10.96 20.19 7.25
C ALA A 167 9.59 20.77 6.87
N ILE A 168 8.51 20.01 7.07
CA ILE A 168 7.16 20.44 6.72
C ILE A 168 6.35 20.98 7.90
N ASN A 169 6.89 20.99 9.13
CA ASN A 169 6.14 21.29 10.35
C ASN A 169 4.86 20.47 10.46
N SER A 170 4.99 19.15 10.46
CA SER A 170 3.87 18.21 10.51
C SER A 170 3.13 18.29 11.83
N ASP A 171 1.79 18.36 11.80
CA ASP A 171 0.94 18.28 12.99
C ASP A 171 0.54 16.86 13.34
N VAL A 172 0.33 16.02 12.30
CA VAL A 172 -0.05 14.61 12.45
C VAL A 172 0.66 13.78 11.38
N GLU A 173 1.33 12.72 11.79
CA GLU A 173 1.90 11.74 10.84
C GLU A 173 1.08 10.44 10.84
N PHE A 174 0.78 9.95 9.65
CA PHE A 174 0.03 8.72 9.40
C PHE A 174 0.97 7.61 8.94
N GLY A 175 0.77 6.42 9.46
CA GLY A 175 1.51 5.23 9.05
C GLY A 175 0.80 3.93 9.40
N GLY A 176 1.28 2.81 8.85
CA GLY A 176 0.88 1.49 9.31
C GLY A 176 1.43 1.21 10.72
N THR A 177 0.88 0.22 11.40
CA THR A 177 1.38 -0.18 12.74
C THR A 177 2.85 -0.58 12.76
N ASP A 178 3.40 -1.03 11.61
CA ASP A 178 4.83 -1.33 11.44
C ASP A 178 5.71 -0.07 11.40
N GLN A 179 5.13 1.12 11.19
CA GLN A 179 5.82 2.40 11.14
C GLN A 179 5.90 3.11 12.50
N LYS A 180 5.28 2.55 13.56
CA LYS A 180 5.17 3.20 14.88
C LYS A 180 6.50 3.78 15.38
N PHE A 181 7.58 3.01 15.29
CA PHE A 181 8.90 3.47 15.73
C PHE A 181 9.36 4.70 14.95
N ASN A 182 9.27 4.68 13.62
CA ASN A 182 9.70 5.79 12.77
C ASN A 182 8.90 7.07 13.05
N LEU A 183 7.58 6.94 13.26
CA LEU A 183 6.72 8.08 13.60
C LEU A 183 7.07 8.70 14.96
N LEU A 184 7.44 7.87 15.94
CA LEU A 184 7.90 8.33 17.26
C LEU A 184 9.24 9.05 17.16
N VAL A 185 10.19 8.54 16.37
CA VAL A 185 11.45 9.25 16.09
C VAL A 185 11.18 10.64 15.50
N GLY A 186 10.19 10.77 14.59
CA GLY A 186 9.76 12.06 14.04
C GLY A 186 9.25 13.02 15.10
N ARG A 187 8.45 12.52 16.03
CA ARG A 187 7.93 13.28 17.18
C ARG A 187 9.07 13.78 18.09
N ASP A 188 9.98 12.88 18.44
CA ASP A 188 11.13 13.21 19.30
C ASP A 188 12.06 14.22 18.62
N MET A 189 12.31 14.07 17.32
CA MET A 189 13.16 14.99 16.57
C MET A 189 12.57 16.40 16.50
N GLN A 190 11.27 16.53 16.27
CA GLN A 190 10.60 17.85 16.29
C GLN A 190 10.79 18.54 17.66
N GLU A 191 10.63 17.79 18.77
CA GLU A 191 10.85 18.33 20.11
C GLU A 191 12.30 18.79 20.31
N MET A 192 13.29 17.96 19.91
CA MET A 192 14.73 18.29 19.98
C MET A 192 15.06 19.54 19.16
N MET A 193 14.36 19.76 18.05
CA MET A 193 14.52 20.94 17.18
C MET A 193 13.63 22.13 17.57
N GLY A 194 12.95 22.08 18.74
CA GLY A 194 12.16 23.16 19.28
C GLY A 194 10.80 23.36 18.60
N GLN A 195 10.33 22.37 17.83
CA GLN A 195 8.99 22.35 17.26
C GLN A 195 8.01 21.67 18.19
N LYS A 196 6.70 21.91 17.97
CA LYS A 196 5.65 21.13 18.63
C LYS A 196 5.67 19.71 18.08
N PRO A 197 5.78 18.68 18.98
CA PRO A 197 5.76 17.29 18.55
C PRO A 197 4.46 16.90 17.84
N GLN A 198 4.57 16.26 16.69
CA GLN A 198 3.42 15.78 15.93
C GLN A 198 2.65 14.68 16.68
N HIS A 199 1.37 14.54 16.38
CA HIS A 199 0.60 13.35 16.75
C HIS A 199 0.87 12.22 15.75
N CYS A 200 0.75 10.97 16.21
CA CYS A 200 0.92 9.82 15.32
C CYS A 200 -0.40 9.05 15.25
N LEU A 201 -0.88 8.79 14.03
CA LEU A 201 -2.08 8.00 13.78
C LEU A 201 -1.70 6.74 13.02
N LEU A 202 -1.89 5.60 13.69
CA LEU A 202 -1.53 4.29 13.15
C LEU A 202 -2.76 3.58 12.61
N VAL A 203 -2.68 3.16 11.34
CA VAL A 203 -3.70 2.36 10.68
C VAL A 203 -3.32 0.88 10.69
N PRO A 204 -4.30 -0.03 10.70
CA PRO A 204 -4.02 -1.46 10.60
C PRO A 204 -3.29 -1.83 9.31
N ILE A 205 -2.45 -2.84 9.38
CA ILE A 205 -1.85 -3.46 8.20
C ILE A 205 -2.89 -4.32 7.50
N LEU A 206 -3.08 -4.09 6.20
CA LEU A 206 -3.96 -4.91 5.39
C LEU A 206 -3.30 -6.26 5.09
N VAL A 207 -3.99 -7.35 5.40
CA VAL A 207 -3.57 -8.70 5.04
C VAL A 207 -3.76 -8.90 3.54
N GLY A 208 -2.81 -9.55 2.88
CA GLY A 208 -2.86 -9.83 1.44
C GLY A 208 -3.85 -10.93 1.05
N THR A 209 -3.93 -11.21 -0.25
CA THR A 209 -4.85 -12.23 -0.80
C THR A 209 -4.53 -13.65 -0.32
N ASP A 210 -3.33 -13.88 0.22
CA ASP A 210 -2.92 -15.15 0.84
C ASP A 210 -3.60 -15.43 2.20
N GLY A 211 -4.24 -14.41 2.79
CA GLY A 211 -4.96 -14.53 4.06
C GLY A 211 -4.09 -14.58 5.33
N VAL A 212 -2.78 -14.43 5.21
CA VAL A 212 -1.84 -14.60 6.33
C VAL A 212 -0.86 -13.44 6.44
N SER A 213 -0.17 -13.11 5.34
CA SER A 213 0.91 -12.12 5.33
C SER A 213 0.38 -10.72 5.03
N LYS A 214 1.13 -9.69 5.47
CA LYS A 214 0.81 -8.33 5.04
C LYS A 214 0.80 -8.24 3.51
N MET A 215 -0.10 -7.44 2.96
CA MET A 215 -0.15 -7.20 1.53
C MET A 215 1.18 -6.60 1.03
N SER A 216 1.80 -7.26 0.06
CA SER A 216 3.08 -6.84 -0.51
C SER A 216 3.29 -7.41 -1.90
N LYS A 217 3.85 -6.60 -2.82
CA LYS A 217 4.23 -7.08 -4.17
C LYS A 217 5.27 -8.21 -4.12
N SER A 218 6.23 -8.12 -3.21
CA SER A 218 7.28 -9.14 -3.08
C SER A 218 6.76 -10.51 -2.64
N LEU A 219 5.56 -10.56 -2.08
CA LEU A 219 4.89 -11.80 -1.66
C LEU A 219 3.84 -12.28 -2.68
N ASN A 220 3.67 -11.57 -3.81
CA ASN A 220 2.65 -11.86 -4.82
C ASN A 220 1.22 -11.99 -4.26
N ASN A 221 0.92 -11.30 -3.16
CA ASN A 221 -0.37 -11.29 -2.49
C ASN A 221 -1.05 -9.91 -2.55
N SER A 222 -0.60 -9.03 -3.46
CA SER A 222 -1.12 -7.68 -3.61
C SER A 222 -2.23 -7.56 -4.64
N ILE A 223 -3.09 -6.56 -4.41
CA ILE A 223 -4.03 -6.03 -5.39
C ILE A 223 -3.59 -4.59 -5.65
N ASP A 224 -3.11 -4.33 -6.88
CA ASP A 224 -2.55 -3.03 -7.23
C ASP A 224 -3.64 -2.07 -7.73
N VAL A 225 -3.51 -0.79 -7.39
CA VAL A 225 -4.48 0.26 -7.77
C VAL A 225 -4.51 0.51 -9.29
N SER A 226 -3.43 0.14 -9.98
CA SER A 226 -3.30 0.24 -11.44
C SER A 226 -3.88 -0.95 -12.21
N GLU A 227 -4.27 -2.03 -11.53
CA GLU A 227 -4.84 -3.20 -12.19
C GLU A 227 -6.15 -2.87 -12.92
N SER A 228 -6.47 -3.63 -13.97
CA SER A 228 -7.77 -3.53 -14.62
C SER A 228 -8.90 -3.90 -13.66
N ALA A 229 -10.09 -3.35 -13.89
CA ALA A 229 -11.29 -3.63 -13.08
C ALA A 229 -11.57 -5.14 -12.98
N ASN A 230 -11.42 -5.89 -14.07
CA ASN A 230 -11.62 -7.34 -14.10
C ASN A 230 -10.61 -8.09 -13.21
N ASN A 231 -9.32 -7.71 -13.27
CA ASN A 231 -8.29 -8.36 -12.46
C ASN A 231 -8.47 -8.03 -10.98
N MET A 232 -8.70 -6.76 -10.65
CA MET A 232 -8.97 -6.33 -9.27
C MET A 232 -10.18 -7.05 -8.70
N PHE A 233 -11.29 -7.12 -9.45
CA PHE A 233 -12.51 -7.84 -9.05
C PHE A 233 -12.22 -9.32 -8.80
N GLY A 234 -11.53 -10.00 -9.73
CA GLY A 234 -11.18 -11.41 -9.60
C GLY A 234 -10.33 -11.71 -8.37
N LYS A 235 -9.33 -10.85 -8.08
CA LYS A 235 -8.49 -10.98 -6.87
C LYS A 235 -9.28 -10.75 -5.59
N LEU A 236 -10.20 -9.76 -5.56
CA LEU A 236 -11.08 -9.53 -4.41
C LEU A 236 -12.06 -10.70 -4.19
N MET A 237 -12.51 -11.37 -5.25
CA MET A 237 -13.31 -12.59 -5.12
C MET A 237 -12.52 -13.78 -4.58
N SER A 238 -11.18 -13.78 -4.68
CA SER A 238 -10.31 -14.89 -4.24
C SER A 238 -9.84 -14.79 -2.79
N ILE A 239 -10.07 -13.67 -2.10
CA ILE A 239 -9.66 -13.52 -0.68
C ILE A 239 -10.39 -14.54 0.21
N ASN A 240 -9.78 -14.88 1.34
CA ASN A 240 -10.41 -15.73 2.36
C ASN A 240 -11.64 -15.04 2.96
N ASP A 241 -12.62 -15.80 3.41
CA ASP A 241 -13.87 -15.27 3.97
C ASP A 241 -13.64 -14.42 5.23
N ASP A 242 -12.63 -14.77 6.04
CA ASP A 242 -12.23 -14.02 7.23
C ASP A 242 -11.74 -12.58 6.91
N LEU A 243 -11.34 -12.31 5.66
CA LEU A 243 -10.90 -11.00 5.23
C LEU A 243 -12.03 -10.09 4.76
N ILE A 244 -13.25 -10.60 4.57
CA ILE A 244 -14.39 -9.83 4.06
C ILE A 244 -14.66 -8.61 4.97
N HIS A 245 -14.84 -8.83 6.27
CA HIS A 245 -15.11 -7.76 7.22
C HIS A 245 -13.96 -6.74 7.34
N PRO A 246 -12.68 -7.15 7.54
CA PRO A 246 -11.56 -6.22 7.55
C PRO A 246 -11.43 -5.38 6.28
N TYR A 247 -11.67 -5.97 5.11
CA TYR A 247 -11.60 -5.23 3.84
C TYR A 247 -12.75 -4.23 3.70
N PHE A 248 -13.97 -4.57 4.10
CA PHE A 248 -15.06 -3.57 4.17
C PHE A 248 -14.72 -2.44 5.12
N GLU A 249 -14.19 -2.74 6.30
CA GLU A 249 -13.84 -1.75 7.31
C GLU A 249 -12.77 -0.77 6.82
N LEU A 250 -11.71 -1.29 6.20
CA LEU A 250 -10.51 -0.52 5.87
C LEU A 250 -10.54 0.12 4.48
N LEU A 251 -11.27 -0.47 3.54
CA LEU A 251 -11.21 -0.09 2.13
C LEU A 251 -12.52 0.51 1.58
N THR A 252 -13.59 0.61 2.40
CA THR A 252 -14.87 1.17 1.93
C THR A 252 -15.41 2.26 2.84
N ASP A 253 -16.33 3.07 2.34
CA ASP A 253 -17.04 4.11 3.10
C ASP A 253 -18.47 3.70 3.48
N ILE A 254 -18.79 2.38 3.51
CA ILE A 254 -20.09 1.91 4.01
C ILE A 254 -20.33 2.41 5.43
N SER A 255 -21.57 2.64 5.79
CA SER A 255 -21.91 3.11 7.13
C SER A 255 -21.52 2.10 8.23
N ASP A 256 -21.34 2.57 9.45
CA ASP A 256 -21.05 1.69 10.58
C ASP A 256 -22.18 0.68 10.83
N ALA A 257 -23.44 1.06 10.55
CA ALA A 257 -24.57 0.15 10.59
C ALA A 257 -24.43 -0.99 9.55
N ALA A 258 -24.13 -0.66 8.28
CA ALA A 258 -23.90 -1.65 7.23
C ALA A 258 -22.69 -2.56 7.52
N LEU A 259 -21.64 -2.00 8.14
CA LEU A 259 -20.47 -2.78 8.57
C LEU A 259 -20.84 -3.77 9.69
N ALA A 260 -21.65 -3.34 10.67
CA ALA A 260 -22.16 -4.20 11.73
C ALA A 260 -23.08 -5.31 11.20
N GLU A 261 -23.96 -4.99 10.25
CA GLU A 261 -24.81 -5.97 9.57
C GLU A 261 -23.96 -7.00 8.80
N THR A 262 -22.95 -6.55 8.07
CA THR A 262 -22.00 -7.45 7.37
C THR A 262 -21.30 -8.39 8.35
N LYS A 263 -20.85 -7.87 9.48
CA LYS A 263 -20.19 -8.67 10.54
C LYS A 263 -21.14 -9.72 11.11
N ALA A 264 -22.39 -9.36 11.42
CA ALA A 264 -23.41 -10.27 11.91
C ALA A 264 -23.72 -11.37 10.86
N ALA A 265 -23.90 -10.97 9.59
CA ALA A 265 -24.18 -11.90 8.51
C ALA A 265 -23.06 -12.93 8.26
N ILE A 266 -21.81 -12.56 8.51
CA ILE A 266 -20.67 -13.50 8.47
C ILE A 266 -20.72 -14.45 9.67
N GLN A 267 -21.03 -13.94 10.88
CA GLN A 267 -21.02 -14.75 12.11
C GLN A 267 -22.15 -15.79 12.18
N ASP A 268 -23.34 -15.40 11.71
CA ASP A 268 -24.53 -16.28 11.73
C ASP A 268 -24.75 -17.07 10.44
N ASN A 269 -23.86 -16.89 9.44
CA ASN A 269 -23.94 -17.49 8.12
C ASN A 269 -25.28 -17.21 7.40
N SER A 270 -25.92 -16.09 7.68
CA SER A 270 -27.21 -15.72 7.08
C SER A 270 -27.10 -15.29 5.60
N VAL A 271 -25.91 -14.88 5.18
CA VAL A 271 -25.61 -14.48 3.79
C VAL A 271 -24.45 -15.32 3.26
N ASN A 272 -24.55 -15.76 2.01
CA ASN A 272 -23.47 -16.49 1.36
C ASN A 272 -22.23 -15.60 1.25
N PRO A 273 -21.04 -16.02 1.73
CA PRO A 273 -19.79 -15.24 1.63
C PRO A 273 -19.47 -14.76 0.22
N MET A 274 -19.86 -15.53 -0.81
CA MET A 274 -19.71 -15.12 -2.21
C MET A 274 -20.47 -13.82 -2.54
N GLU A 275 -21.67 -13.63 -2.01
CA GLU A 275 -22.45 -12.40 -2.24
C GLU A 275 -21.82 -11.22 -1.51
N LEU A 276 -21.30 -11.43 -0.29
CA LEU A 276 -20.55 -10.40 0.44
C LEU A 276 -19.28 -10.01 -0.30
N LYS A 277 -18.54 -10.97 -0.85
CA LYS A 277 -17.33 -10.69 -1.68
C LYS A 277 -17.67 -9.93 -2.95
N LYS A 278 -18.79 -10.25 -3.62
CA LYS A 278 -19.24 -9.50 -4.79
C LYS A 278 -19.54 -8.04 -4.44
N ASN A 279 -20.27 -7.79 -3.35
CA ASN A 279 -20.56 -6.45 -2.88
C ASN A 279 -19.27 -5.68 -2.55
N LEU A 280 -18.35 -6.33 -1.83
CA LEU A 280 -17.05 -5.78 -1.50
C LEU A 280 -16.27 -5.42 -2.77
N ALA A 281 -16.14 -6.37 -3.70
CA ALA A 281 -15.41 -6.18 -4.95
C ALA A 281 -16.02 -5.07 -5.80
N THR A 282 -17.36 -5.03 -5.94
CA THR A 282 -18.07 -3.98 -6.67
C THR A 282 -17.80 -2.61 -6.04
N THR A 283 -17.83 -2.49 -4.71
CA THR A 283 -17.58 -1.25 -4.00
C THR A 283 -16.14 -0.77 -4.20
N ILE A 284 -15.14 -1.65 -3.99
CA ILE A 284 -13.72 -1.28 -4.11
C ILE A 284 -13.36 -0.95 -5.57
N VAL A 285 -13.83 -1.75 -6.53
CA VAL A 285 -13.57 -1.47 -7.96
C VAL A 285 -14.26 -0.18 -8.38
N GLY A 286 -15.48 0.09 -7.89
CA GLY A 286 -16.18 1.36 -8.13
C GLY A 286 -15.39 2.57 -7.62
N ASP A 287 -14.78 2.48 -6.44
CA ASP A 287 -13.94 3.54 -5.86
C ASP A 287 -12.61 3.75 -6.63
N MET A 288 -11.98 2.66 -7.11
CA MET A 288 -10.67 2.73 -7.78
C MET A 288 -10.76 3.04 -9.27
N HIS A 289 -11.88 2.71 -9.91
CA HIS A 289 -12.17 2.96 -11.33
C HIS A 289 -13.42 3.84 -11.46
N ASN A 290 -14.57 3.23 -11.67
CA ASN A 290 -15.90 3.85 -11.66
C ASN A 290 -16.98 2.76 -11.56
N GLN A 291 -18.23 3.15 -11.35
CA GLN A 291 -19.34 2.18 -11.19
C GLN A 291 -19.59 1.34 -12.44
N LEU A 292 -19.46 1.92 -13.64
CA LEU A 292 -19.67 1.17 -14.90
C LEU A 292 -18.63 0.05 -15.06
N ASP A 293 -17.37 0.34 -14.75
CA ASP A 293 -16.29 -0.66 -14.79
C ASP A 293 -16.51 -1.74 -13.72
N ALA A 294 -17.00 -1.37 -12.53
CA ALA A 294 -17.31 -2.33 -11.47
C ALA A 294 -18.43 -3.28 -11.87
N ASP A 295 -19.53 -2.77 -12.45
CA ASP A 295 -20.65 -3.57 -12.92
C ASP A 295 -20.23 -4.49 -14.08
N SER A 296 -19.40 -3.97 -14.99
CA SER A 296 -18.84 -4.75 -16.10
C SER A 296 -17.95 -5.89 -15.58
N ALA A 297 -17.08 -5.61 -14.59
CA ALA A 297 -16.20 -6.60 -13.99
C ALA A 297 -17.00 -7.69 -13.24
N ALA A 298 -18.07 -7.30 -12.54
CA ALA A 298 -18.99 -8.25 -11.88
C ALA A 298 -19.67 -9.18 -12.89
N MET A 299 -20.12 -8.63 -14.02
CA MET A 299 -20.72 -9.41 -15.11
C MET A 299 -19.71 -10.34 -15.78
N HIS A 300 -18.51 -9.83 -16.06
CA HIS A 300 -17.40 -10.62 -16.59
C HIS A 300 -17.08 -11.80 -15.67
N PHE A 301 -16.91 -11.56 -14.37
CA PHE A 301 -16.66 -12.62 -13.38
C PHE A 301 -17.78 -13.67 -13.35
N LYS A 302 -19.05 -13.25 -13.39
CA LYS A 302 -20.21 -14.14 -13.46
C LYS A 302 -20.14 -15.03 -14.70
N ASN A 303 -19.87 -14.46 -15.85
CA ASN A 303 -19.88 -15.19 -17.13
C ASN A 303 -18.68 -16.15 -17.24
N THR A 304 -17.48 -15.69 -16.93
CA THR A 304 -16.24 -16.45 -17.15
C THR A 304 -15.96 -17.45 -16.05
N VAL A 305 -16.12 -17.06 -14.78
CA VAL A 305 -15.75 -17.91 -13.64
C VAL A 305 -16.91 -18.75 -13.14
N GLN A 306 -18.11 -18.15 -12.95
CA GLN A 306 -19.25 -18.88 -12.40
C GLN A 306 -19.98 -19.72 -13.47
N SER A 307 -20.25 -19.13 -14.63
CA SER A 307 -20.96 -19.83 -15.73
C SER A 307 -20.01 -20.57 -16.67
N LYS A 308 -18.69 -20.41 -16.51
CA LYS A 308 -17.64 -21.02 -17.37
C LYS A 308 -17.86 -20.75 -18.86
N GLN A 309 -18.47 -19.61 -19.19
CA GLN A 309 -18.66 -19.19 -20.57
C GLN A 309 -17.33 -18.72 -21.15
N VAL A 310 -17.14 -18.96 -22.41
CA VAL A 310 -15.97 -18.46 -23.14
C VAL A 310 -16.07 -16.93 -23.22
N PRO A 311 -15.03 -16.16 -22.83
CA PRO A 311 -15.03 -14.70 -22.97
C PRO A 311 -15.29 -14.28 -24.42
N THR A 312 -15.99 -13.15 -24.61
CA THR A 312 -16.32 -12.63 -25.94
C THR A 312 -15.16 -11.88 -26.61
N ASP A 313 -14.16 -11.51 -25.84
CA ASP A 313 -12.99 -10.72 -26.24
C ASP A 313 -11.67 -11.52 -26.20
N ILE A 314 -11.74 -12.79 -26.58
CA ILE A 314 -10.53 -13.62 -26.68
C ILE A 314 -9.66 -13.12 -27.81
N PRO A 315 -8.35 -12.84 -27.58
CA PRO A 315 -7.42 -12.54 -28.66
C PRO A 315 -7.38 -13.70 -29.67
N GLU A 316 -7.67 -13.40 -30.91
CA GLU A 316 -7.56 -14.38 -31.99
C GLU A 316 -6.11 -14.49 -32.45
N PHE A 317 -5.59 -15.70 -32.46
CA PHE A 317 -4.29 -16.02 -33.06
C PHE A 317 -4.49 -16.77 -34.37
N VAL A 318 -4.14 -16.14 -35.47
CA VAL A 318 -4.21 -16.76 -36.81
C VAL A 318 -2.97 -17.58 -37.06
N LEU A 319 -3.11 -18.89 -37.13
CA LEU A 319 -2.01 -19.79 -37.50
C LEU A 319 -1.62 -19.56 -38.95
N SER A 320 -0.34 -19.28 -39.17
CA SER A 320 0.21 -18.96 -40.50
C SER A 320 0.15 -20.10 -41.51
N ASP A 321 -0.05 -21.34 -41.08
CA ASP A 321 -0.09 -22.53 -41.93
C ASP A 321 -1.33 -23.39 -41.68
N HIS A 322 -2.41 -23.10 -42.41
CA HIS A 322 -3.70 -23.80 -42.28
C HIS A 322 -3.68 -25.27 -42.67
N LYS A 323 -2.59 -25.77 -43.26
CA LYS A 323 -2.54 -27.16 -43.82
C LYS A 323 -2.12 -28.23 -42.84
N ASN A 324 -1.62 -27.89 -41.64
CA ASN A 324 -1.01 -28.86 -40.72
C ASN A 324 -1.54 -28.82 -39.26
N ILE A 325 -2.76 -28.32 -39.01
CA ILE A 325 -3.31 -28.28 -37.65
C ILE A 325 -3.66 -29.69 -37.12
N LYS A 326 -4.05 -30.60 -38.01
CA LYS A 326 -4.36 -31.98 -37.62
C LYS A 326 -3.07 -32.71 -37.22
N GLY A 327 -2.83 -32.87 -35.94
CA GLY A 327 -1.69 -33.58 -35.38
C GLY A 327 -0.68 -32.72 -34.59
N GLN A 328 -0.81 -31.41 -34.59
CA GLN A 328 0.02 -30.53 -33.72
C GLN A 328 -0.40 -30.69 -32.25
N ARG A 329 0.60 -30.71 -31.38
CA ARG A 329 0.33 -30.78 -29.93
C ARG A 329 -0.14 -29.44 -29.42
N LEU A 330 -1.22 -29.40 -28.62
CA LEU A 330 -1.77 -28.18 -28.01
C LEU A 330 -0.66 -27.36 -27.31
N SER A 331 0.27 -28.02 -26.61
CA SER A 331 1.40 -27.37 -25.95
C SER A 331 2.35 -26.63 -26.92
N SER A 332 2.46 -27.08 -28.18
CA SER A 332 3.26 -26.38 -29.21
C SER A 332 2.53 -25.15 -29.74
N LEU A 333 1.21 -25.27 -29.95
CA LEU A 333 0.35 -24.15 -30.36
C LEU A 333 0.29 -23.05 -29.30
N MET A 334 0.30 -23.41 -28.03
CA MET A 334 0.37 -22.43 -26.92
C MET A 334 1.68 -21.63 -26.90
N VAL A 335 2.79 -22.24 -27.29
CA VAL A 335 4.08 -21.52 -27.42
C VAL A 335 4.07 -20.61 -28.67
N GLU A 336 3.57 -21.11 -29.79
CA GLU A 336 3.49 -20.35 -31.05
C GLU A 336 2.56 -19.13 -30.94
N SER A 337 1.45 -19.25 -30.20
CA SER A 337 0.51 -18.17 -29.90
C SER A 337 0.98 -17.21 -28.80
N GLY A 338 2.15 -17.47 -28.17
CA GLY A 338 2.64 -16.64 -27.08
C GLY A 338 1.94 -16.85 -25.74
N LEU A 339 1.02 -17.81 -25.63
CA LEU A 339 0.31 -18.16 -24.38
C LEU A 339 1.20 -18.83 -23.34
N SER A 340 2.37 -19.34 -23.74
CA SER A 340 3.38 -19.89 -22.84
C SER A 340 4.79 -19.66 -23.39
N LYS A 341 5.76 -19.54 -22.49
CA LYS A 341 7.18 -19.32 -22.86
C LYS A 341 7.90 -20.59 -23.31
N SER A 342 7.35 -21.76 -22.97
CA SER A 342 7.95 -23.05 -23.29
C SER A 342 6.92 -24.17 -23.32
N VAL A 343 7.25 -25.26 -24.07
CA VAL A 343 6.41 -26.47 -24.10
C VAL A 343 6.25 -27.12 -22.71
N GLY A 344 7.25 -26.99 -21.84
CA GLY A 344 7.17 -27.47 -20.46
C GLY A 344 6.18 -26.67 -19.61
N GLU A 345 6.14 -25.35 -19.79
CA GLU A 345 5.15 -24.48 -19.15
C GLU A 345 3.75 -24.75 -19.69
N ALA A 346 3.61 -24.84 -21.02
CA ALA A 346 2.34 -25.18 -21.67
C ALA A 346 1.74 -26.49 -21.14
N LYS A 347 2.56 -27.52 -20.99
CA LYS A 347 2.10 -28.80 -20.41
C LYS A 347 1.56 -28.66 -18.99
N ARG A 348 2.19 -27.82 -18.15
CA ARG A 348 1.71 -27.57 -16.78
C ARG A 348 0.41 -26.76 -16.73
N LEU A 349 0.14 -25.94 -17.75
CA LEU A 349 -1.10 -25.17 -17.87
C LEU A 349 -2.28 -26.00 -18.43
N ILE A 350 -1.99 -27.11 -19.11
CA ILE A 350 -3.01 -28.01 -19.70
C ILE A 350 -3.49 -29.05 -18.67
N THR A 351 -2.65 -29.43 -17.71
CA THR A 351 -2.97 -30.38 -16.63
C THR A 351 -3.56 -29.68 -15.41
#